data_181b5b7a37a3e73689467cb03f137797
#
_entry.id   181b5b7a37a3e73689467cb03f137797
#
_cell.length_a   1.000
_cell.length_b   1.000
_cell.length_c   1.000
_cell.angle_alpha   90.00
_cell.angle_beta   90.00
_cell.angle_gamma   90.00
#
_symmetry.space_group_name_H-M   'P 1'
#
loop_
_entity.id
_entity.type
_entity.pdbx_description
1 polymer ?
#
loop_
_entity_poly.entity_id
_entity_poly.type
_entity_poly.pdbx_seq_one_letter_code
_entity_poly.pdbx_strand_id
1 'polypeptide(L)'
;MKKCFLLITCLLMLLGFPVQTFATSSHPGSSLSKTAPEEYPVLKKAKRPEQVGFSSRQLRKVDQMIQNDIKAGFPGAALIIIKDGKIVHQKAYGYRQKYDGTTELKSYKKMKKDTLFDLASNTKMYATNYALQKLVYEQKLDVNEKIQTILPDFQDEPDAKVTGKDQLRVKDLLTHSAGLPSSVLFYSKESAGSFYSQDRKTTMKWLPKVPLQYKPGTQHIYSDIDYMLLGMIIEKKTGMPLDQYVESTIYRPLGLKHTMFNPLQKGFKPKHFAATERLGNSRDGVIDFENIRRYTLLGEVHDEKAYYSMAGISGHAGLFSNTSDMAVLLQLMLNKGGYGKTTIFDQASIDLFTASADTNPTYGLGWRKNGHTDMEWMFGKYASNEAYGHTGWTGTMTLIDPKHNLGVVLLTNKKHSPIVSPETNPNQFEGDLFPTGTYGSIMTAIYESFK
;
A
#
# COMPACT_ATOMS: atom_id res chain seq x y z
N MET A 1 4.90 -77.69 35.25
CA MET A 1 4.02 -78.68 35.84
C MET A 1 2.70 -78.03 36.25
N LYS A 2 1.54 -78.58 35.71
CA LYS A 2 0.16 -78.54 36.22
C LYS A 2 -0.43 -77.10 36.45
N LYS A 3 -1.24 -76.54 35.56
CA LYS A 3 -2.75 -76.66 35.48
C LYS A 3 -3.49 -76.40 36.79
N CYS A 4 -4.29 -75.33 36.80
CA CYS A 4 -5.69 -75.43 37.35
C CYS A 4 -6.58 -74.37 36.67
N PHE A 5 -7.62 -74.90 36.02
CA PHE A 5 -8.80 -74.21 35.54
C PHE A 5 -9.77 -73.97 36.72
N LEU A 6 -10.36 -72.79 36.75
CA LEU A 6 -11.62 -72.63 37.51
C LEU A 6 -12.64 -71.87 36.68
N LEU A 7 -13.64 -72.57 36.20
CA LEU A 7 -14.89 -72.04 35.66
C LEU A 7 -15.72 -71.47 36.82
N ILE A 8 -16.21 -70.23 36.65
CA ILE A 8 -17.38 -69.78 37.43
C ILE A 8 -18.40 -69.24 36.42
N THR A 9 -19.48 -70.02 36.37
CA THR A 9 -20.78 -69.72 35.72
C THR A 9 -21.50 -68.72 36.59
N CYS A 10 -21.97 -67.58 36.07
CA CYS A 10 -22.97 -66.78 36.75
C CYS A 10 -24.00 -66.22 35.75
N LEU A 11 -25.11 -66.60 35.96
CA LEU A 11 -26.53 -66.34 35.76
C LEU A 11 -26.84 -64.95 35.11
N LEU A 12 -27.53 -65.04 33.97
CA LEU A 12 -28.21 -63.91 33.32
C LEU A 12 -29.44 -63.50 34.12
N MET A 13 -29.52 -62.27 34.57
CA MET A 13 -30.78 -61.57 34.86
C MET A 13 -31.05 -60.56 33.78
N LEU A 14 -32.04 -60.79 32.97
CA LEU A 14 -32.66 -59.87 32.01
C LEU A 14 -33.46 -58.79 32.78
N LEU A 15 -32.96 -57.58 32.83
CA LEU A 15 -33.76 -56.39 33.14
C LEU A 15 -33.92 -55.60 31.84
N GLY A 16 -35.16 -55.61 31.34
CA GLY A 16 -35.55 -54.84 30.16
C GLY A 16 -35.51 -53.30 30.43
N PHE A 17 -34.74 -52.61 29.70
CA PHE A 17 -34.83 -51.12 29.53
C PHE A 17 -35.48 -50.82 28.20
N PRO A 18 -36.40 -49.84 28.12
CA PRO A 18 -36.99 -49.44 26.85
C PRO A 18 -35.97 -48.78 25.96
N VAL A 19 -35.85 -49.31 24.75
CA VAL A 19 -35.05 -48.68 23.68
C VAL A 19 -35.77 -47.43 23.24
N GLN A 20 -35.25 -46.24 23.62
CA GLN A 20 -35.63 -44.99 22.98
C GLN A 20 -34.93 -44.90 21.62
N THR A 21 -35.72 -45.06 20.57
CA THR A 21 -35.28 -44.74 19.19
C THR A 21 -35.08 -43.24 19.07
N PHE A 22 -33.82 -42.79 19.04
CA PHE A 22 -33.49 -41.45 18.57
C PHE A 22 -33.73 -41.39 17.06
N ALA A 23 -34.76 -40.66 16.68
CA ALA A 23 -34.96 -40.28 15.29
C ALA A 23 -33.76 -39.40 14.85
N THR A 24 -32.94 -39.90 13.96
CA THR A 24 -31.93 -39.09 13.26
C THR A 24 -32.66 -38.12 12.37
N SER A 25 -32.76 -36.86 12.81
CA SER A 25 -33.13 -35.75 11.93
C SER A 25 -32.03 -35.60 10.90
N SER A 26 -32.28 -36.10 9.71
CA SER A 26 -31.51 -35.73 8.52
C SER A 26 -31.66 -34.23 8.27
N HIS A 27 -30.65 -33.45 8.66
CA HIS A 27 -30.53 -32.11 8.15
C HIS A 27 -30.39 -32.22 6.63
N PRO A 28 -31.21 -31.52 5.84
CA PRO A 28 -30.97 -31.45 4.41
C PRO A 28 -29.61 -30.74 4.23
N GLY A 29 -28.66 -31.49 3.69
CA GLY A 29 -27.40 -30.92 3.27
C GLY A 29 -27.71 -29.74 2.37
N SER A 30 -27.37 -28.50 2.81
CA SER A 30 -27.34 -27.35 1.95
C SER A 30 -26.28 -27.64 0.88
N SER A 31 -26.74 -28.12 -0.28
CA SER A 31 -25.96 -28.05 -1.49
C SER A 31 -25.65 -26.56 -1.68
N LEU A 32 -24.43 -26.16 -1.35
CA LEU A 32 -23.87 -24.91 -1.82
C LEU A 32 -23.99 -24.96 -3.34
N SER A 33 -25.08 -24.39 -3.87
CA SER A 33 -25.21 -24.14 -5.29
C SER A 33 -23.98 -23.29 -5.64
N LYS A 34 -23.08 -23.85 -6.46
CA LYS A 34 -22.04 -23.06 -7.11
C LYS A 34 -22.79 -22.11 -8.04
N THR A 35 -23.22 -20.96 -7.51
CA THR A 35 -23.64 -19.84 -8.34
C THR A 35 -22.48 -19.54 -9.28
N ALA A 36 -22.79 -19.34 -10.55
CA ALA A 36 -21.79 -18.91 -11.54
C ALA A 36 -21.00 -17.74 -10.94
N PRO A 37 -19.67 -17.67 -11.11
CA PRO A 37 -18.87 -16.62 -10.51
C PRO A 37 -19.47 -15.27 -10.89
N GLU A 38 -19.73 -14.45 -9.87
CA GLU A 38 -20.30 -13.11 -10.03
C GLU A 38 -19.34 -12.30 -10.92
N GLU A 39 -19.81 -11.74 -12.01
CA GLU A 39 -18.97 -10.98 -12.93
C GLU A 39 -18.94 -9.51 -12.44
N TYR A 40 -17.82 -9.14 -11.83
CA TYR A 40 -17.62 -7.78 -11.33
C TYR A 40 -17.44 -6.77 -12.46
N PRO A 41 -17.85 -5.50 -12.28
CA PRO A 41 -17.63 -4.46 -13.27
C PRO A 41 -16.14 -4.32 -13.65
N VAL A 42 -15.87 -4.21 -14.95
CA VAL A 42 -14.55 -3.85 -15.48
C VAL A 42 -14.56 -2.43 -16.00
N LEU A 43 -13.46 -1.72 -15.85
CA LEU A 43 -13.33 -0.34 -16.30
C LEU A 43 -13.53 -0.23 -17.82
N LYS A 44 -14.43 0.65 -18.21
CA LYS A 44 -14.69 1.03 -19.61
C LYS A 44 -14.50 2.54 -19.77
N LYS A 45 -13.99 3.00 -20.89
CA LYS A 45 -13.86 4.42 -21.16
C LYS A 45 -15.27 5.04 -21.32
N ALA A 46 -15.56 6.11 -20.62
CA ALA A 46 -16.75 6.92 -20.86
C ALA A 46 -16.69 7.53 -22.28
N LYS A 47 -17.82 7.51 -23.00
CA LYS A 47 -17.88 8.21 -24.30
C LYS A 47 -17.74 9.72 -24.12
N ARG A 48 -18.32 10.24 -23.05
CA ARG A 48 -18.21 11.64 -22.59
C ARG A 48 -18.36 11.68 -21.07
N PRO A 49 -17.71 12.63 -20.38
CA PRO A 49 -17.76 12.74 -18.92
C PRO A 49 -19.17 12.87 -18.34
N GLU A 50 -20.07 13.50 -19.08
CA GLU A 50 -21.46 13.74 -18.67
C GLU A 50 -22.26 12.45 -18.44
N GLN A 51 -21.82 11.32 -18.98
CA GLN A 51 -22.49 10.01 -18.77
C GLN A 51 -22.47 9.55 -17.30
N VAL A 52 -21.55 10.09 -16.51
CA VAL A 52 -21.40 9.80 -15.07
C VAL A 52 -21.43 11.09 -14.23
N GLY A 53 -22.13 12.11 -14.75
CA GLY A 53 -22.38 13.35 -14.03
C GLY A 53 -21.23 14.36 -14.03
N PHE A 54 -20.12 14.11 -14.70
CA PHE A 54 -19.03 15.08 -14.81
C PHE A 54 -19.29 16.14 -15.89
N SER A 55 -18.88 17.36 -15.63
CA SER A 55 -18.86 18.43 -16.61
C SER A 55 -17.52 18.50 -17.35
N SER A 56 -17.54 18.28 -18.67
CA SER A 56 -16.35 18.45 -19.51
C SER A 56 -15.72 19.83 -19.38
N ARG A 57 -16.54 20.88 -19.14
CA ARG A 57 -16.06 22.25 -18.92
C ARG A 57 -15.26 22.37 -17.61
N GLN A 58 -15.75 21.77 -16.53
CA GLN A 58 -15.06 21.81 -15.23
C GLN A 58 -13.79 20.94 -15.23
N LEU A 59 -13.83 19.78 -15.88
CA LEU A 59 -12.62 18.96 -16.05
C LEU A 59 -11.51 19.70 -16.81
N ARG A 60 -11.87 20.58 -17.77
CA ARG A 60 -10.84 21.44 -18.41
C ARG A 60 -10.18 22.41 -17.43
N LYS A 61 -10.86 22.83 -16.34
CA LYS A 61 -10.21 23.66 -15.30
C LYS A 61 -9.17 22.84 -14.53
N VAL A 62 -9.46 21.57 -14.24
CA VAL A 62 -8.44 20.66 -13.63
C VAL A 62 -7.22 20.56 -14.55
N ASP A 63 -7.43 20.34 -15.85
CA ASP A 63 -6.34 20.34 -16.83
C ASP A 63 -5.55 21.66 -16.81
N GLN A 64 -6.25 22.78 -16.75
CA GLN A 64 -5.64 24.11 -16.76
C GLN A 64 -4.78 24.34 -15.51
N MET A 65 -5.25 23.92 -14.33
CA MET A 65 -4.49 24.04 -13.07
C MET A 65 -3.16 23.30 -13.19
N ILE A 66 -3.19 22.01 -13.58
CA ILE A 66 -1.98 21.21 -13.74
C ILE A 66 -1.06 21.80 -14.83
N GLN A 67 -1.62 22.25 -15.96
CA GLN A 67 -0.84 22.88 -17.03
C GLN A 67 -0.18 24.20 -16.62
N ASN A 68 -0.84 24.98 -15.76
CA ASN A 68 -0.26 26.21 -15.22
C ASN A 68 0.93 25.90 -14.34
N ASP A 69 0.83 24.88 -13.48
CA ASP A 69 1.95 24.43 -12.65
C ASP A 69 3.14 23.94 -13.52
N ILE A 70 2.86 23.17 -14.61
CA ILE A 70 3.89 22.75 -15.57
C ILE A 70 4.60 23.95 -16.21
N LYS A 71 3.83 24.95 -16.62
CA LYS A 71 4.40 26.19 -17.21
C LYS A 71 5.23 26.97 -16.20
N ALA A 72 4.86 26.91 -14.93
CA ALA A 72 5.58 27.57 -13.85
C ALA A 72 6.78 26.77 -13.32
N GLY A 73 7.07 25.58 -13.87
CA GLY A 73 8.28 24.80 -13.54
C GLY A 73 8.02 23.40 -12.97
N PHE A 74 6.78 23.05 -12.58
CA PHE A 74 6.47 21.73 -12.09
C PHE A 74 6.88 20.64 -13.10
N PRO A 75 7.52 19.52 -12.66
CA PRO A 75 8.08 18.57 -13.63
C PRO A 75 7.03 17.87 -14.48
N GLY A 76 6.11 17.14 -13.88
CA GLY A 76 5.12 16.40 -14.64
C GLY A 76 4.13 15.62 -13.78
N ALA A 77 3.02 15.24 -14.41
CA ALA A 77 1.96 14.46 -13.77
C ALA A 77 1.25 13.54 -14.76
N ALA A 78 0.62 12.50 -14.24
CA ALA A 78 -0.36 11.68 -14.93
C ALA A 78 -1.59 11.54 -14.02
N LEU A 79 -2.78 11.85 -14.56
CA LEU A 79 -4.06 11.81 -13.85
C LEU A 79 -4.99 10.83 -14.51
N ILE A 80 -5.66 9.98 -13.71
CA ILE A 80 -6.83 9.23 -14.13
C ILE A 80 -7.95 9.39 -13.10
N ILE A 81 -9.17 9.55 -13.59
CA ILE A 81 -10.40 9.63 -12.80
C ILE A 81 -11.32 8.53 -13.26
N ILE A 82 -11.79 7.70 -12.33
CA ILE A 82 -12.80 6.68 -12.56
C ILE A 82 -14.05 7.00 -11.74
N LYS A 83 -15.22 6.76 -12.34
CA LYS A 83 -16.52 6.92 -11.69
C LYS A 83 -17.52 5.94 -12.26
N ASP A 84 -18.26 5.26 -11.38
CA ASP A 84 -19.32 4.30 -11.78
C ASP A 84 -18.83 3.26 -12.80
N GLY A 85 -17.61 2.70 -12.56
CA GLY A 85 -16.98 1.71 -13.43
C GLY A 85 -16.50 2.26 -14.78
N LYS A 86 -16.37 3.58 -14.91
CA LYS A 86 -15.91 4.21 -16.17
C LYS A 86 -14.70 5.12 -15.95
N ILE A 87 -13.77 5.07 -16.89
CA ILE A 87 -12.67 6.03 -16.98
C ILE A 87 -13.26 7.32 -17.58
N VAL A 88 -13.35 8.35 -16.75
CA VAL A 88 -13.91 9.66 -17.10
C VAL A 88 -12.87 10.56 -17.72
N HIS A 89 -11.66 10.52 -17.17
CA HIS A 89 -10.53 11.35 -17.56
C HIS A 89 -9.23 10.58 -17.44
N GLN A 90 -8.35 10.70 -18.44
CA GLN A 90 -6.99 10.15 -18.37
C GLN A 90 -6.05 11.01 -19.22
N LYS A 91 -5.09 11.67 -18.58
CA LYS A 91 -4.17 12.58 -19.24
C LYS A 91 -2.80 12.60 -18.57
N ALA A 92 -1.78 12.89 -19.38
CA ALA A 92 -0.41 13.12 -18.93
C ALA A 92 -0.02 14.57 -19.22
N TYR A 93 0.76 15.18 -18.33
CA TYR A 93 1.15 16.58 -18.35
C TYR A 93 2.65 16.72 -18.13
N GLY A 94 3.28 17.69 -18.80
CA GLY A 94 4.68 18.01 -18.58
C GLY A 94 5.63 16.88 -18.96
N TYR A 95 6.61 16.61 -18.11
CA TYR A 95 7.81 15.88 -18.49
C TYR A 95 8.11 14.78 -17.46
N ARG A 96 8.46 13.59 -17.96
CA ARG A 96 8.94 12.48 -17.14
C ARG A 96 10.39 12.67 -16.69
N GLN A 97 11.16 13.51 -17.43
CA GLN A 97 12.54 13.87 -17.10
C GLN A 97 12.88 15.24 -17.64
N LYS A 98 13.37 16.14 -16.79
CA LYS A 98 13.87 17.48 -17.11
C LYS A 98 15.37 17.59 -16.95
N TYR A 99 15.97 16.80 -16.04
CA TYR A 99 17.37 16.87 -15.66
C TYR A 99 18.10 15.55 -15.91
N ASP A 100 19.42 15.64 -16.11
CA ASP A 100 20.38 14.55 -16.02
C ASP A 100 21.44 14.97 -15.00
N GLY A 101 21.43 14.35 -13.84
CA GLY A 101 22.05 14.93 -12.65
C GLY A 101 21.47 16.31 -12.36
N THR A 102 22.31 17.28 -12.05
CA THR A 102 21.90 18.67 -11.83
C THR A 102 21.78 19.47 -13.14
N THR A 103 22.16 18.88 -14.27
CA THR A 103 22.14 19.55 -15.59
C THR A 103 20.75 19.48 -16.20
N GLU A 104 20.21 20.62 -16.56
CA GLU A 104 18.94 20.70 -17.28
C GLU A 104 19.08 20.20 -18.71
N LEU A 105 18.18 19.34 -19.18
CA LEU A 105 18.20 18.78 -20.51
C LEU A 105 17.84 19.84 -21.56
N LYS A 106 18.56 19.89 -22.66
CA LYS A 106 18.23 20.76 -23.82
C LYS A 106 16.84 20.45 -24.41
N SER A 107 16.37 19.23 -24.25
CA SER A 107 15.04 18.77 -24.68
C SER A 107 14.44 17.82 -23.62
N TYR A 108 13.43 18.29 -22.93
CA TYR A 108 12.75 17.54 -21.89
C TYR A 108 12.04 16.31 -22.46
N LYS A 109 12.04 15.22 -21.70
CA LYS A 109 11.36 13.98 -22.10
C LYS A 109 9.91 14.02 -21.65
N LYS A 110 8.97 14.05 -22.60
CA LYS A 110 7.53 14.18 -22.34
C LYS A 110 7.00 13.06 -21.46
N MET A 111 6.11 13.42 -20.54
CA MET A 111 5.26 12.48 -19.80
C MET A 111 4.27 11.81 -20.75
N LYS A 112 3.97 10.51 -20.52
CA LYS A 112 3.00 9.73 -21.27
C LYS A 112 2.01 9.05 -20.32
N LYS A 113 0.87 8.63 -20.82
CA LYS A 113 -0.16 7.92 -20.04
C LYS A 113 0.31 6.56 -19.51
N ASP A 114 1.25 5.94 -20.21
CA ASP A 114 1.86 4.65 -19.89
C ASP A 114 3.16 4.78 -19.08
N THR A 115 3.59 6.00 -18.77
CA THR A 115 4.76 6.22 -17.91
C THR A 115 4.58 5.56 -16.56
N LEU A 116 5.60 4.81 -16.12
CA LEU A 116 5.63 4.19 -14.81
C LEU A 116 6.21 5.14 -13.76
N PHE A 117 5.66 5.07 -12.56
CA PHE A 117 6.08 5.87 -11.41
C PHE A 117 6.49 4.97 -10.26
N ASP A 118 7.52 5.37 -9.53
CA ASP A 118 7.76 4.86 -8.19
C ASP A 118 6.63 5.35 -7.28
N LEU A 119 5.87 4.43 -6.74
CA LEU A 119 4.71 4.72 -5.92
C LEU A 119 5.06 5.12 -4.48
N ALA A 120 6.32 4.95 -4.08
CA ALA A 120 6.79 5.18 -2.72
C ALA A 120 5.83 4.55 -1.69
N SER A 121 5.35 5.33 -0.71
CA SER A 121 4.48 4.80 0.37
C SER A 121 3.10 4.30 -0.09
N ASN A 122 2.64 4.56 -1.31
CA ASN A 122 1.50 3.85 -1.86
C ASN A 122 1.74 2.34 -1.97
N THR A 123 3.00 1.87 -1.93
CA THR A 123 3.36 0.46 -1.77
C THR A 123 2.70 -0.16 -0.54
N LYS A 124 2.61 0.58 0.58
CA LYS A 124 1.96 0.13 1.81
C LYS A 124 0.53 -0.33 1.56
N MET A 125 -0.20 0.38 0.69
CA MET A 125 -1.59 0.07 0.38
C MET A 125 -1.72 -1.00 -0.70
N TYR A 126 -1.10 -0.79 -1.86
CA TYR A 126 -1.37 -1.58 -3.05
C TYR A 126 -0.51 -2.85 -3.18
N ALA A 127 0.49 -3.02 -2.31
CA ALA A 127 1.19 -4.29 -2.12
C ALA A 127 0.87 -4.90 -0.75
N THR A 128 1.30 -4.25 0.34
CA THR A 128 1.28 -4.83 1.68
C THR A 128 -0.14 -4.99 2.23
N ASN A 129 -0.96 -3.93 2.22
CA ASN A 129 -2.34 -4.03 2.69
C ASN A 129 -3.17 -4.99 1.83
N TYR A 130 -3.03 -4.95 0.50
CA TYR A 130 -3.75 -5.87 -0.37
C TYR A 130 -3.36 -7.32 -0.11
N ALA A 131 -2.07 -7.60 0.14
CA ALA A 131 -1.62 -8.93 0.54
C ALA A 131 -2.21 -9.36 1.89
N LEU A 132 -2.23 -8.46 2.89
CA LEU A 132 -2.80 -8.76 4.21
C LEU A 132 -4.31 -8.94 4.15
N GLN A 133 -5.05 -8.09 3.43
CA GLN A 133 -6.48 -8.25 3.19
C GLN A 133 -6.80 -9.61 2.57
N LYS A 134 -5.99 -10.02 1.57
CA LYS A 134 -6.14 -11.33 0.93
C LYS A 134 -5.89 -12.46 1.93
N LEU A 135 -4.85 -12.37 2.76
CA LEU A 135 -4.57 -13.36 3.79
C LEU A 135 -5.68 -13.44 4.85
N VAL A 136 -6.29 -12.30 5.21
CA VAL A 136 -7.46 -12.27 6.11
C VAL A 136 -8.67 -12.93 5.44
N TYR A 137 -8.99 -12.58 4.21
CA TYR A 137 -10.04 -13.20 3.41
C TYR A 137 -9.86 -14.72 3.28
N GLU A 138 -8.63 -15.19 3.10
CA GLU A 138 -8.28 -16.61 3.02
C GLU A 138 -8.18 -17.29 4.41
N GLN A 139 -8.48 -16.58 5.50
CA GLN A 139 -8.37 -17.05 6.88
C GLN A 139 -6.95 -17.55 7.27
N LYS A 140 -5.92 -17.02 6.59
CA LYS A 140 -4.51 -17.33 6.85
C LYS A 140 -3.86 -16.35 7.84
N LEU A 141 -4.52 -15.24 8.12
CA LEU A 141 -4.07 -14.20 9.04
C LEU A 141 -5.26 -13.62 9.80
N ASP A 142 -5.11 -13.47 11.12
CA ASP A 142 -5.96 -12.61 11.94
C ASP A 142 -5.17 -11.34 12.29
N VAL A 143 -5.75 -10.15 12.06
CA VAL A 143 -5.12 -8.87 12.43
C VAL A 143 -4.92 -8.73 13.94
N ASN A 144 -5.61 -9.53 14.75
CA ASN A 144 -5.43 -9.62 16.20
C ASN A 144 -4.37 -10.65 16.63
N GLU A 145 -3.76 -11.39 15.71
CA GLU A 145 -2.68 -12.32 16.02
C GLU A 145 -1.46 -11.55 16.55
N LYS A 146 -0.83 -12.11 17.60
CA LYS A 146 0.39 -11.51 18.16
C LYS A 146 1.54 -11.61 17.15
N ILE A 147 2.27 -10.50 16.98
CA ILE A 147 3.42 -10.44 16.06
C ILE A 147 4.46 -11.50 16.44
N GLN A 148 4.73 -11.69 17.72
CA GLN A 148 5.70 -12.64 18.24
C GLN A 148 5.36 -14.10 17.88
N THR A 149 4.08 -14.44 17.73
CA THR A 149 3.66 -15.78 17.25
C THR A 149 4.12 -16.04 15.82
N ILE A 150 4.14 -14.99 14.98
CA ILE A 150 4.54 -15.09 13.57
C ILE A 150 6.06 -14.90 13.41
N LEU A 151 6.61 -13.93 14.16
CA LEU A 151 8.01 -13.53 14.16
C LEU A 151 8.59 -13.71 15.57
N PRO A 152 9.10 -14.91 15.93
CA PRO A 152 9.57 -15.18 17.29
C PRO A 152 10.70 -14.26 17.78
N ASP A 153 11.52 -13.72 16.87
CA ASP A 153 12.59 -12.78 17.18
C ASP A 153 12.08 -11.36 17.51
N PHE A 154 10.79 -11.10 17.36
CA PHE A 154 10.17 -9.82 17.73
C PHE A 154 9.94 -9.75 19.23
N GLN A 155 11.01 -9.45 19.97
CA GLN A 155 11.03 -9.41 21.42
C GLN A 155 11.69 -8.13 21.92
N ASP A 156 11.37 -7.73 23.15
CA ASP A 156 12.09 -6.67 23.83
C ASP A 156 13.50 -7.17 24.19
N GLU A 157 14.51 -6.35 23.95
CA GLU A 157 15.88 -6.65 24.40
C GLU A 157 15.95 -6.50 25.94
N PRO A 158 16.85 -7.24 26.63
CA PRO A 158 16.89 -7.24 28.10
C PRO A 158 17.10 -5.86 28.76
N ASP A 159 17.72 -4.93 28.05
CA ASP A 159 18.02 -3.56 28.50
C ASP A 159 17.09 -2.52 27.86
N ALA A 160 15.98 -2.96 27.24
CA ALA A 160 15.05 -2.07 26.58
C ALA A 160 14.42 -1.07 27.56
N LYS A 161 14.51 0.23 27.23
CA LYS A 161 13.92 1.32 28.03
C LYS A 161 12.39 1.32 27.95
N VAL A 162 11.83 0.90 26.84
CA VAL A 162 10.39 0.75 26.60
C VAL A 162 10.14 -0.69 26.19
N THR A 163 9.19 -1.33 26.86
CA THR A 163 8.82 -2.74 26.66
C THR A 163 7.36 -2.88 26.24
N GLY A 164 6.98 -4.06 25.77
CA GLY A 164 5.59 -4.40 25.40
C GLY A 164 5.45 -5.06 24.04
N LYS A 165 6.55 -5.46 23.37
CA LYS A 165 6.50 -6.17 22.10
C LYS A 165 5.71 -7.49 22.18
N ASP A 166 5.72 -8.16 23.32
CA ASP A 166 5.00 -9.41 23.57
C ASP A 166 3.47 -9.25 23.51
N GLN A 167 2.96 -8.02 23.64
CA GLN A 167 1.52 -7.73 23.55
C GLN A 167 1.07 -7.25 22.17
N LEU A 168 2.02 -6.82 21.33
CA LEU A 168 1.73 -6.22 20.03
C LEU A 168 1.12 -7.23 19.04
N ARG A 169 0.12 -6.74 18.33
CA ARG A 169 -0.65 -7.46 17.31
C ARG A 169 -0.41 -6.88 15.93
N VAL A 170 -0.73 -7.62 14.89
CA VAL A 170 -0.60 -7.16 13.50
C VAL A 170 -1.30 -5.83 13.27
N LYS A 171 -2.50 -5.63 13.85
CA LYS A 171 -3.25 -4.36 13.73
C LYS A 171 -2.50 -3.15 14.30
N ASP A 172 -1.64 -3.32 15.30
CA ASP A 172 -0.91 -2.22 15.92
C ASP A 172 0.16 -1.65 14.96
N LEU A 173 0.75 -2.52 14.12
CA LEU A 173 1.61 -2.08 13.01
C LEU A 173 0.79 -1.38 11.92
N LEU A 174 -0.39 -1.91 11.58
CA LEU A 174 -1.26 -1.34 10.55
C LEU A 174 -1.75 0.06 10.92
N THR A 175 -1.97 0.32 12.20
CA THR A 175 -2.45 1.63 12.70
C THR A 175 -1.34 2.58 13.11
N HIS A 176 -0.07 2.20 12.94
CA HIS A 176 1.08 3.00 13.37
C HIS A 176 1.07 3.37 14.87
N SER A 177 0.59 2.45 15.71
CA SER A 177 0.48 2.61 17.17
C SER A 177 1.37 1.62 17.96
N ALA A 178 2.22 0.89 17.25
CA ALA A 178 3.06 -0.15 17.85
C ALA A 178 4.16 0.38 18.78
N GLY A 179 4.48 1.66 18.72
CA GLY A 179 5.57 2.22 19.54
C GLY A 179 6.93 2.21 18.85
N LEU A 180 7.01 1.73 17.61
CA LEU A 180 8.25 1.69 16.83
C LEU A 180 8.63 3.08 16.30
N PRO A 181 9.92 3.34 16.01
CA PRO A 181 10.36 4.59 15.42
C PRO A 181 9.76 4.78 14.02
N SER A 182 9.59 6.05 13.63
CA SER A 182 9.16 6.40 12.26
C SER A 182 10.07 5.79 11.20
N SER A 183 11.39 5.78 11.45
CA SER A 183 12.38 5.24 10.54
C SER A 183 13.65 4.82 11.28
N VAL A 184 14.36 3.84 10.73
CA VAL A 184 15.76 3.53 11.04
C VAL A 184 16.52 3.58 9.73
N LEU A 185 17.57 4.40 9.68
CA LEU A 185 18.36 4.60 8.45
C LEU A 185 19.43 3.50 8.33
N PHE A 186 18.99 2.24 8.20
CA PHE A 186 19.88 1.06 8.17
C PHE A 186 21.08 1.22 7.25
N TYR A 187 20.93 1.93 6.13
CA TYR A 187 21.94 2.15 5.11
C TYR A 187 23.07 3.12 5.52
N SER A 188 22.90 3.88 6.60
CA SER A 188 23.87 4.88 7.09
C SER A 188 24.54 4.39 8.37
N LYS A 189 25.86 4.17 8.36
CA LYS A 189 26.64 3.76 9.53
C LYS A 189 26.49 4.73 10.70
N GLU A 190 26.53 6.02 10.39
CA GLU A 190 26.44 7.08 11.38
C GLU A 190 25.10 7.06 12.10
N SER A 191 24.02 6.91 11.34
CA SER A 191 22.65 6.99 11.89
C SER A 191 22.16 5.67 12.49
N ALA A 192 22.51 4.54 11.91
CA ALA A 192 22.00 3.23 12.32
C ALA A 192 22.81 2.57 13.43
N GLY A 193 24.08 2.95 13.61
CA GLY A 193 24.95 2.32 14.61
C GLY A 193 25.02 0.79 14.42
N SER A 194 24.65 0.05 15.46
CA SER A 194 24.64 -1.44 15.44
C SER A 194 23.64 -2.05 14.46
N PHE A 195 22.62 -1.29 14.02
CA PHE A 195 21.65 -1.74 13.02
C PHE A 195 22.10 -1.52 11.58
N TYR A 196 23.30 -0.99 11.34
CA TYR A 196 23.78 -0.75 9.98
C TYR A 196 23.73 -1.99 9.11
N SER A 197 23.13 -1.84 7.94
CA SER A 197 23.04 -2.89 6.93
C SER A 197 22.67 -2.33 5.56
N GLN A 198 23.45 -2.68 4.55
CA GLN A 198 23.13 -2.47 3.13
C GLN A 198 22.85 -3.80 2.41
N ASP A 199 22.35 -4.79 3.12
CA ASP A 199 21.87 -6.05 2.54
C ASP A 199 20.56 -6.50 3.20
N ARG A 200 19.70 -7.15 2.41
CA ARG A 200 18.36 -7.56 2.83
C ARG A 200 18.38 -8.60 3.95
N LYS A 201 19.30 -9.57 3.85
CA LYS A 201 19.37 -10.69 4.82
C LYS A 201 19.71 -10.19 6.22
N THR A 202 20.66 -9.27 6.32
CA THR A 202 21.06 -8.67 7.60
C THR A 202 19.98 -7.74 8.12
N THR A 203 19.40 -6.88 7.25
CA THR A 203 18.30 -5.98 7.64
C THR A 203 17.09 -6.75 8.19
N MET A 204 16.72 -7.86 7.56
CA MET A 204 15.63 -8.73 8.04
C MET A 204 15.90 -9.33 9.43
N LYS A 205 17.16 -9.53 9.82
CA LYS A 205 17.53 -9.97 11.19
C LYS A 205 17.42 -8.83 12.19
N TRP A 206 17.69 -7.59 11.77
CA TRP A 206 17.66 -6.41 12.64
C TRP A 206 16.24 -5.87 12.87
N LEU A 207 15.36 -5.96 11.87
CA LEU A 207 14.01 -5.40 11.94
C LEU A 207 13.22 -5.81 13.20
N PRO A 208 13.12 -7.10 13.57
CA PRO A 208 12.42 -7.50 14.78
C PRO A 208 13.04 -6.96 16.07
N LYS A 209 14.34 -6.62 16.04
CA LYS A 209 15.11 -6.12 17.18
C LYS A 209 15.05 -4.61 17.38
N VAL A 210 14.51 -3.85 16.42
CA VAL A 210 14.37 -2.40 16.54
C VAL A 210 13.60 -2.08 17.83
N PRO A 211 14.15 -1.27 18.76
CA PRO A 211 13.51 -1.00 20.06
C PRO A 211 12.27 -0.11 19.91
N LEU A 212 11.34 -0.26 20.83
CA LEU A 212 10.22 0.67 20.98
C LEU A 212 10.74 2.01 21.47
N GLN A 213 10.18 3.11 20.93
CA GLN A 213 10.48 4.48 21.36
C GLN A 213 9.46 5.05 22.36
N TYR A 214 8.23 4.56 22.29
CA TYR A 214 7.14 4.95 23.17
C TYR A 214 6.25 3.74 23.47
N LYS A 215 5.50 3.84 24.57
CA LYS A 215 4.61 2.76 25.01
C LYS A 215 3.55 2.46 23.93
N PRO A 216 3.36 1.20 23.54
CA PRO A 216 2.34 0.81 22.58
C PRO A 216 0.95 1.39 22.87
N GLY A 217 0.26 1.84 21.82
CA GLY A 217 -1.09 2.41 21.91
C GLY A 217 -1.20 3.83 22.48
N THR A 218 -0.09 4.46 22.91
CA THR A 218 -0.13 5.81 23.48
C THR A 218 0.00 6.94 22.45
N GLN A 219 0.53 6.63 21.28
CA GLN A 219 0.72 7.58 20.19
C GLN A 219 0.49 6.90 18.84
N HIS A 220 0.17 7.68 17.81
CA HIS A 220 0.13 7.26 16.41
C HIS A 220 1.23 7.99 15.64
N ILE A 221 2.35 7.33 15.41
CA ILE A 221 3.50 7.88 14.68
C ILE A 221 3.71 7.05 13.40
N TYR A 222 3.45 7.67 12.25
CA TYR A 222 3.68 7.04 10.95
C TYR A 222 5.07 6.41 10.89
N SER A 223 5.13 5.10 10.64
CA SER A 223 6.36 4.32 10.71
C SER A 223 6.55 3.44 9.47
N ASP A 224 7.70 3.59 8.83
CA ASP A 224 8.15 2.69 7.78
C ASP A 224 8.54 1.32 8.36
N ILE A 225 9.03 1.30 9.61
CA ILE A 225 9.43 0.07 10.30
C ILE A 225 8.23 -0.86 10.47
N ASP A 226 7.05 -0.31 10.82
CA ASP A 226 5.81 -1.09 10.92
C ASP A 226 5.55 -1.85 9.62
N TYR A 227 5.65 -1.18 8.48
CA TYR A 227 5.36 -1.76 7.18
C TYR A 227 6.48 -2.68 6.66
N MET A 228 7.73 -2.44 7.05
CA MET A 228 8.81 -3.40 6.80
C MET A 228 8.53 -4.72 7.54
N LEU A 229 8.09 -4.66 8.81
CA LEU A 229 7.68 -5.84 9.58
C LEU A 229 6.42 -6.51 8.99
N LEU A 230 5.41 -5.75 8.54
CA LEU A 230 4.24 -6.30 7.86
C LEU A 230 4.64 -7.06 6.58
N GLY A 231 5.63 -6.55 5.83
CA GLY A 231 6.22 -7.29 4.70
C GLY A 231 6.84 -8.62 5.13
N MET A 232 7.58 -8.65 6.25
CA MET A 232 8.12 -9.89 6.83
C MET A 232 7.01 -10.87 7.24
N ILE A 233 5.94 -10.37 7.86
CA ILE A 233 4.79 -11.18 8.26
C ILE A 233 4.16 -11.86 7.04
N ILE A 234 3.97 -11.13 5.93
CA ILE A 234 3.46 -11.70 4.68
C ILE A 234 4.37 -12.82 4.19
N GLU A 235 5.69 -12.58 4.11
CA GLU A 235 6.65 -13.57 3.66
C GLU A 235 6.68 -14.81 4.57
N LYS A 236 6.57 -14.61 5.89
CA LYS A 236 6.51 -15.71 6.85
C LYS A 236 5.23 -16.55 6.72
N LYS A 237 4.08 -15.89 6.56
CA LYS A 237 2.77 -16.56 6.43
C LYS A 237 2.60 -17.28 5.09
N THR A 238 3.22 -16.79 4.03
CA THR A 238 3.06 -17.32 2.68
C THR A 238 4.20 -18.24 2.23
N GLY A 239 5.36 -18.16 2.86
CA GLY A 239 6.59 -18.82 2.40
C GLY A 239 7.14 -18.24 1.10
N MET A 240 6.65 -17.11 0.64
CA MET A 240 7.02 -16.45 -0.61
C MET A 240 7.56 -15.04 -0.36
N PRO A 241 8.55 -14.56 -1.15
CA PRO A 241 8.89 -13.14 -1.18
C PRO A 241 7.67 -12.26 -1.50
N LEU A 242 7.61 -11.07 -0.88
CA LEU A 242 6.46 -10.17 -1.00
C LEU A 242 6.09 -9.86 -2.46
N ASP A 243 7.09 -9.54 -3.29
CA ASP A 243 6.90 -9.22 -4.70
C ASP A 243 6.31 -10.38 -5.50
N GLN A 244 6.78 -11.60 -5.25
CA GLN A 244 6.26 -12.82 -5.90
C GLN A 244 4.84 -13.13 -5.45
N TYR A 245 4.54 -12.95 -4.15
CA TYR A 245 3.21 -13.19 -3.62
C TYR A 245 2.18 -12.25 -4.27
N VAL A 246 2.41 -10.92 -4.22
CA VAL A 246 1.45 -9.96 -4.79
C VAL A 246 1.35 -10.06 -6.32
N GLU A 247 2.45 -10.36 -7.01
CA GLU A 247 2.43 -10.56 -8.46
C GLU A 247 1.58 -11.78 -8.85
N SER A 248 1.82 -12.92 -8.20
CA SER A 248 1.13 -14.17 -8.55
C SER A 248 -0.33 -14.22 -8.12
N THR A 249 -0.67 -13.61 -6.98
CA THR A 249 -1.99 -13.76 -6.37
C THR A 249 -2.92 -12.56 -6.55
N ILE A 250 -2.38 -11.39 -6.93
CA ILE A 250 -3.15 -10.15 -7.09
C ILE A 250 -2.97 -9.57 -8.50
N TYR A 251 -1.74 -9.20 -8.87
CA TYR A 251 -1.54 -8.40 -10.09
C TYR A 251 -1.79 -9.20 -11.36
N ARG A 252 -1.25 -10.41 -11.48
CA ARG A 252 -1.45 -11.27 -12.64
C ARG A 252 -2.90 -11.71 -12.82
N PRO A 253 -3.65 -12.15 -11.78
CA PRO A 253 -5.08 -12.42 -11.89
C PRO A 253 -5.91 -11.23 -12.34
N LEU A 254 -5.52 -10.00 -11.98
CA LEU A 254 -6.18 -8.76 -12.42
C LEU A 254 -5.71 -8.29 -13.81
N GLY A 255 -4.75 -8.97 -14.43
CA GLY A 255 -4.21 -8.62 -15.75
C GLY A 255 -3.30 -7.39 -15.75
N LEU A 256 -2.76 -6.99 -14.58
CA LEU A 256 -1.86 -5.84 -14.46
C LEU A 256 -0.48 -6.19 -15.04
N LYS A 257 0.01 -5.37 -15.95
CA LYS A 257 1.28 -5.60 -16.66
C LYS A 257 2.38 -4.60 -16.26
N HIS A 258 2.01 -3.55 -15.56
CA HIS A 258 2.88 -2.42 -15.24
C HIS A 258 2.98 -2.16 -13.73
N THR A 259 2.46 -3.08 -12.90
CA THR A 259 2.51 -3.01 -11.44
C THR A 259 3.47 -4.07 -10.93
N MET A 260 4.64 -3.65 -10.40
CA MET A 260 5.69 -4.58 -10.00
C MET A 260 6.77 -3.92 -9.14
N PHE A 261 7.52 -4.75 -8.42
CA PHE A 261 8.81 -4.39 -7.82
C PHE A 261 9.95 -4.59 -8.82
N ASN A 262 11.04 -3.84 -8.67
CA ASN A 262 12.28 -3.96 -9.44
C ASN A 262 12.08 -4.04 -10.97
N PRO A 263 11.37 -3.09 -11.60
CA PRO A 263 10.98 -3.19 -13.00
C PRO A 263 12.15 -3.26 -13.98
N LEU A 264 13.30 -2.68 -13.67
CA LEU A 264 14.49 -2.77 -14.54
C LEU A 264 14.99 -4.21 -14.68
N GLN A 265 14.87 -5.02 -13.61
CA GLN A 265 15.21 -6.45 -13.63
C GLN A 265 14.19 -7.29 -14.43
N LYS A 266 12.99 -6.74 -14.66
CA LYS A 266 11.91 -7.35 -15.45
C LYS A 266 11.90 -6.86 -16.91
N GLY A 267 12.98 -6.26 -17.38
CA GLY A 267 13.19 -5.89 -18.79
C GLY A 267 12.70 -4.49 -19.18
N PHE A 268 12.11 -3.74 -18.26
CA PHE A 268 11.80 -2.34 -18.52
C PHE A 268 13.08 -1.52 -18.66
N LYS A 269 13.01 -0.40 -19.37
CA LYS A 269 14.15 0.47 -19.64
C LYS A 269 13.92 1.85 -18.99
N PRO A 270 14.98 2.62 -18.67
CA PRO A 270 14.86 3.95 -18.04
C PRO A 270 13.87 4.89 -18.74
N LYS A 271 13.74 4.78 -20.05
CA LYS A 271 12.80 5.59 -20.86
C LYS A 271 11.31 5.38 -20.52
N HIS A 272 10.95 4.32 -19.77
CA HIS A 272 9.56 4.03 -19.41
C HIS A 272 9.14 4.73 -18.10
N PHE A 273 10.10 5.31 -17.36
CA PHE A 273 9.84 5.83 -16.02
C PHE A 273 9.83 7.36 -15.96
N ALA A 274 9.05 7.87 -15.02
CA ALA A 274 9.21 9.21 -14.50
C ALA A 274 10.45 9.24 -13.60
N ALA A 275 11.36 10.20 -13.83
CA ALA A 275 12.50 10.42 -12.96
C ALA A 275 12.02 10.91 -11.59
N THR A 276 12.65 10.44 -10.54
CA THR A 276 12.39 10.91 -9.20
C THR A 276 13.42 11.98 -8.81
N GLU A 277 14.44 11.67 -8.05
CA GLU A 277 15.43 12.67 -7.63
C GLU A 277 16.50 12.91 -8.71
N ARG A 278 16.98 14.15 -8.84
CA ARG A 278 17.94 14.56 -9.87
C ARG A 278 19.31 13.94 -9.66
N LEU A 279 19.82 13.99 -8.44
CA LEU A 279 21.17 13.55 -8.08
C LEU A 279 21.12 12.39 -7.07
N GLY A 280 20.33 11.38 -7.39
CA GLY A 280 20.14 10.18 -6.56
C GLY A 280 19.52 10.52 -5.21
N ASN A 281 20.00 9.89 -4.16
CA ASN A 281 19.51 10.11 -2.80
C ASN A 281 20.28 11.22 -2.07
N SER A 282 21.14 11.97 -2.78
CA SER A 282 22.04 12.94 -2.17
C SER A 282 21.38 14.27 -1.82
N ARG A 283 20.10 14.49 -2.19
CA ARG A 283 19.45 15.80 -2.01
C ARG A 283 20.31 16.91 -2.62
N ASP A 284 20.57 16.77 -3.91
CA ASP A 284 21.46 17.68 -4.69
C ASP A 284 22.87 17.83 -4.10
N GLY A 285 23.37 16.81 -3.38
CA GLY A 285 24.71 16.77 -2.81
C GLY A 285 24.78 17.14 -1.31
N VAL A 286 23.64 17.45 -0.67
CA VAL A 286 23.57 17.81 0.76
C VAL A 286 23.77 16.62 1.68
N ILE A 287 23.22 15.45 1.29
CA ILE A 287 23.30 14.21 2.07
C ILE A 287 24.39 13.31 1.49
N ASP A 288 25.16 12.67 2.38
CA ASP A 288 26.17 11.68 2.02
C ASP A 288 26.12 10.46 2.96
N PHE A 289 26.38 9.31 2.39
CA PHE A 289 26.63 8.05 3.10
C PHE A 289 27.32 7.06 2.15
N GLU A 290 27.83 5.95 2.68
CA GLU A 290 28.55 4.95 1.90
C GLU A 290 27.67 4.36 0.78
N ASN A 291 28.19 4.34 -0.45
CA ASN A 291 27.53 3.86 -1.69
C ASN A 291 26.30 4.67 -2.14
N ILE A 292 26.14 5.92 -1.70
CA ILE A 292 25.02 6.77 -2.11
C ILE A 292 24.96 6.96 -3.63
N ARG A 293 23.76 6.82 -4.20
CA ARG A 293 23.50 7.10 -5.61
C ARG A 293 23.56 8.61 -5.88
N ARG A 294 24.29 8.99 -6.94
CA ARG A 294 24.50 10.41 -7.35
C ARG A 294 24.19 10.63 -8.83
N TYR A 295 23.14 9.98 -9.34
CA TYR A 295 22.66 10.11 -10.71
C TYR A 295 21.12 10.17 -10.71
N THR A 296 20.52 10.65 -11.82
CA THR A 296 19.07 10.74 -11.93
C THR A 296 18.41 9.37 -11.81
N LEU A 297 17.52 9.21 -10.84
CA LEU A 297 16.84 7.93 -10.59
C LEU A 297 15.71 7.69 -11.59
N LEU A 298 15.79 6.58 -12.33
CA LEU A 298 14.85 6.18 -13.39
C LEU A 298 14.58 4.67 -13.34
N GLY A 299 13.50 4.27 -12.67
CA GLY A 299 13.09 2.86 -12.57
C GLY A 299 13.74 2.08 -11.45
N GLU A 300 14.53 2.72 -10.62
CA GLU A 300 15.02 2.21 -9.35
C GLU A 300 14.19 2.80 -8.22
N VAL A 301 13.91 2.01 -7.18
CA VAL A 301 13.16 2.52 -6.03
C VAL A 301 13.90 3.73 -5.42
N HIS A 302 13.13 4.79 -5.17
CA HIS A 302 13.68 6.02 -4.59
C HIS A 302 14.06 5.85 -3.12
N ASP A 303 13.18 5.23 -2.33
CA ASP A 303 13.39 5.06 -0.87
C ASP A 303 14.72 4.35 -0.58
N GLU A 304 15.54 4.99 0.24
CA GLU A 304 16.90 4.54 0.56
C GLU A 304 16.88 3.19 1.30
N LYS A 305 15.97 3.00 2.27
CA LYS A 305 15.85 1.74 3.03
C LYS A 305 15.44 0.59 2.11
N ALA A 306 14.46 0.86 1.24
CA ALA A 306 14.02 -0.13 0.27
C ALA A 306 15.14 -0.50 -0.71
N TYR A 307 15.90 0.47 -1.21
CA TYR A 307 16.98 0.23 -2.17
C TYR A 307 18.19 -0.45 -1.54
N TYR A 308 18.82 0.22 -0.56
CA TYR A 308 20.09 -0.25 0.00
C TYR A 308 19.93 -1.45 0.93
N SER A 309 18.87 -1.44 1.75
CA SER A 309 18.73 -2.39 2.85
C SER A 309 17.70 -3.50 2.58
N MET A 310 16.86 -3.38 1.54
CA MET A 310 15.80 -4.36 1.25
C MET A 310 15.82 -4.87 -0.20
N ALA A 311 16.90 -4.62 -0.95
CA ALA A 311 17.06 -5.04 -2.34
C ALA A 311 15.90 -4.63 -3.27
N GLY A 312 15.28 -3.47 -3.02
CA GLY A 312 14.17 -2.92 -3.79
C GLY A 312 12.79 -3.50 -3.44
N ILE A 313 12.69 -4.46 -2.51
CA ILE A 313 11.44 -5.14 -2.15
C ILE A 313 11.19 -4.96 -0.67
N SER A 314 10.28 -4.03 -0.33
CA SER A 314 9.93 -3.78 1.06
C SER A 314 8.43 -3.50 1.22
N GLY A 315 7.88 -3.84 2.39
CA GLY A 315 6.47 -3.60 2.67
C GLY A 315 6.07 -2.12 2.70
N HIS A 316 7.03 -1.21 2.87
CA HIS A 316 6.75 0.22 2.97
C HIS A 316 6.97 1.00 1.67
N ALA A 317 7.79 0.52 0.73
CA ALA A 317 8.15 1.16 -0.53
C ALA A 317 8.72 0.17 -1.55
N GLY A 318 8.78 0.55 -2.84
CA GLY A 318 9.41 -0.22 -3.92
C GLY A 318 8.47 -0.64 -5.04
N LEU A 319 7.16 -0.45 -4.90
CA LEU A 319 6.19 -0.75 -5.95
C LEU A 319 6.20 0.34 -7.02
N PHE A 320 6.22 -0.10 -8.28
CA PHE A 320 6.04 0.75 -9.46
C PHE A 320 4.70 0.46 -10.12
N SER A 321 4.08 1.48 -10.70
CA SER A 321 2.86 1.32 -11.50
C SER A 321 2.64 2.50 -12.44
N ASN A 322 1.57 2.43 -13.24
CA ASN A 322 1.04 3.53 -14.03
C ASN A 322 -0.43 3.82 -13.65
N THR A 323 -0.99 4.90 -14.19
CA THR A 323 -2.36 5.30 -13.87
C THR A 323 -3.41 4.26 -14.26
N SER A 324 -3.22 3.51 -15.34
CA SER A 324 -4.19 2.52 -15.81
C SER A 324 -4.28 1.31 -14.88
N ASP A 325 -3.14 0.73 -14.50
CA ASP A 325 -3.11 -0.39 -13.57
C ASP A 325 -3.60 0.03 -12.18
N MET A 326 -3.20 1.24 -11.72
CA MET A 326 -3.70 1.79 -10.46
C MET A 326 -5.22 1.97 -10.46
N ALA A 327 -5.81 2.40 -11.57
CA ALA A 327 -7.26 2.53 -11.68
C ALA A 327 -7.98 1.18 -11.49
N VAL A 328 -7.41 0.07 -11.98
CA VAL A 328 -7.94 -1.28 -11.74
C VAL A 328 -7.89 -1.62 -10.26
N LEU A 329 -6.77 -1.30 -9.57
CA LEU A 329 -6.65 -1.53 -8.13
C LEU A 329 -7.67 -0.70 -7.32
N LEU A 330 -7.92 0.55 -7.71
CA LEU A 330 -8.98 1.36 -7.07
C LEU A 330 -10.37 0.77 -7.36
N GLN A 331 -10.64 0.37 -8.60
CA GLN A 331 -11.92 -0.23 -8.97
C GLN A 331 -12.19 -1.55 -8.25
N LEU A 332 -11.15 -2.34 -7.97
CA LEU A 332 -11.24 -3.55 -7.15
C LEU A 332 -11.88 -3.25 -5.78
N MET A 333 -11.44 -2.17 -5.11
CA MET A 333 -12.01 -1.74 -3.82
C MET A 333 -13.47 -1.27 -3.99
N LEU A 334 -13.75 -0.45 -5.01
CA LEU A 334 -15.10 0.03 -5.31
C LEU A 334 -16.06 -1.11 -5.70
N ASN A 335 -15.55 -2.17 -6.28
CA ASN A 335 -16.28 -3.39 -6.61
C ASN A 335 -16.40 -4.38 -5.45
N LYS A 336 -16.02 -4.00 -4.23
CA LYS A 336 -16.11 -4.87 -3.06
C LYS A 336 -15.19 -6.10 -3.12
N GLY A 337 -14.02 -5.97 -3.76
CA GLY A 337 -12.96 -6.97 -3.76
C GLY A 337 -12.83 -7.84 -5.01
N GLY A 338 -13.60 -7.55 -6.07
CA GLY A 338 -13.50 -8.27 -7.33
C GLY A 338 -13.35 -7.39 -8.57
N TYR A 339 -12.87 -7.96 -9.66
CA TYR A 339 -12.73 -7.31 -10.96
C TYR A 339 -12.88 -8.33 -12.10
N GLY A 340 -13.82 -8.13 -13.00
CA GLY A 340 -14.19 -9.11 -14.03
C GLY A 340 -14.62 -10.43 -13.39
N LYS A 341 -13.93 -11.51 -13.70
CA LYS A 341 -14.20 -12.85 -13.15
C LYS A 341 -13.31 -13.20 -11.93
N THR A 342 -12.56 -12.25 -11.42
CA THR A 342 -11.56 -12.48 -10.38
C THR A 342 -12.01 -11.86 -9.08
N THR A 343 -12.09 -12.65 -8.01
CA THR A 343 -12.22 -12.19 -6.62
C THR A 343 -10.85 -12.24 -5.96
N ILE A 344 -10.40 -11.14 -5.38
CA ILE A 344 -9.13 -11.07 -4.65
C ILE A 344 -9.39 -11.17 -3.15
N PHE A 345 -10.38 -10.45 -2.64
CA PHE A 345 -10.87 -10.49 -1.26
C PHE A 345 -12.36 -10.11 -1.23
N ASP A 346 -12.99 -10.02 -0.08
CA ASP A 346 -14.42 -9.74 0.07
C ASP A 346 -14.69 -8.35 0.69
N GLN A 347 -15.98 -7.97 0.73
CA GLN A 347 -16.41 -6.73 1.36
C GLN A 347 -16.06 -6.69 2.84
N ALA A 348 -16.16 -7.83 3.56
CA ALA A 348 -15.88 -7.88 5.00
C ALA A 348 -14.43 -7.51 5.31
N SER A 349 -13.47 -8.00 4.51
CA SER A 349 -12.06 -7.62 4.66
C SER A 349 -11.82 -6.15 4.26
N ILE A 350 -12.52 -5.62 3.27
CA ILE A 350 -12.47 -4.18 2.95
C ILE A 350 -12.99 -3.35 4.13
N ASP A 351 -14.15 -3.68 4.67
CA ASP A 351 -14.76 -2.97 5.80
C ASP A 351 -13.83 -2.99 7.02
N LEU A 352 -13.22 -4.14 7.32
CA LEU A 352 -12.24 -4.27 8.39
C LEU A 352 -11.04 -3.31 8.21
N PHE A 353 -10.48 -3.25 6.99
CA PHE A 353 -9.29 -2.44 6.73
C PHE A 353 -9.59 -0.95 6.56
N THR A 354 -10.82 -0.58 6.19
CA THR A 354 -11.23 0.80 5.99
C THR A 354 -12.06 1.38 7.14
N ALA A 355 -12.44 0.59 8.15
CA ALA A 355 -13.02 1.10 9.38
C ALA A 355 -12.08 2.12 10.02
N SER A 356 -12.64 3.22 10.55
CA SER A 356 -11.83 4.19 11.28
C SER A 356 -11.28 3.57 12.58
N ALA A 357 -10.02 3.85 12.88
CA ALA A 357 -9.46 3.48 14.17
C ALA A 357 -10.15 4.28 15.30
N ASP A 358 -10.48 3.61 16.41
CA ASP A 358 -11.19 4.24 17.54
C ASP A 358 -10.47 5.46 18.10
N THR A 359 -9.15 5.47 18.02
CA THR A 359 -8.27 6.52 18.60
C THR A 359 -7.83 7.57 17.58
N ASN A 360 -8.04 7.34 16.29
CA ASN A 360 -7.67 8.28 15.22
C ASN A 360 -8.58 8.15 14.00
N PRO A 361 -9.58 9.03 13.82
CA PRO A 361 -10.54 8.95 12.71
C PRO A 361 -9.92 9.18 11.32
N THR A 362 -8.66 9.66 11.25
CA THR A 362 -7.96 9.87 9.98
C THR A 362 -7.19 8.63 9.50
N TYR A 363 -7.34 7.49 10.21
CA TYR A 363 -6.74 6.20 9.85
C TYR A 363 -7.74 5.05 9.92
N GLY A 364 -7.65 4.14 8.96
CA GLY A 364 -8.08 2.75 9.08
C GLY A 364 -6.89 1.84 9.35
N LEU A 365 -6.96 0.56 9.01
CA LEU A 365 -5.79 -0.30 9.02
C LEU A 365 -4.88 0.09 7.85
N GLY A 366 -4.01 1.06 8.08
CA GLY A 366 -3.04 1.62 7.13
C GLY A 366 -3.59 2.72 6.22
N TRP A 367 -4.85 2.67 5.84
CA TRP A 367 -5.44 3.68 4.97
C TRP A 367 -5.56 5.04 5.66
N ARG A 368 -5.16 6.11 4.97
CA ARG A 368 -5.55 7.47 5.34
C ARG A 368 -7.03 7.65 5.02
N LYS A 369 -7.77 8.28 5.94
CA LYS A 369 -9.23 8.52 5.82
C LYS A 369 -9.56 9.99 5.92
N ASN A 370 -10.64 10.38 5.26
CA ASN A 370 -11.21 11.73 5.36
C ASN A 370 -12.10 11.86 6.60
N GLY A 371 -11.56 11.44 7.76
CA GLY A 371 -12.31 11.45 9.03
C GLY A 371 -12.30 12.77 9.78
N HIS A 372 -11.58 13.78 9.29
CA HIS A 372 -11.44 15.10 9.93
C HIS A 372 -11.06 16.17 8.90
N THR A 373 -11.39 17.43 9.17
CA THR A 373 -11.11 18.59 8.30
C THR A 373 -9.62 18.79 7.98
N ASP A 374 -8.72 18.34 8.87
CA ASP A 374 -7.28 18.37 8.64
C ASP A 374 -6.84 17.55 7.43
N MET A 375 -7.72 16.72 6.87
CA MET A 375 -7.41 15.89 5.70
C MET A 375 -7.71 16.57 4.35
N GLU A 376 -8.19 17.81 4.33
CA GLU A 376 -8.46 18.56 3.09
C GLU A 376 -7.20 18.72 2.20
N TRP A 377 -6.02 18.76 2.80
CA TRP A 377 -4.75 18.83 2.05
C TRP A 377 -4.56 17.64 1.10
N MET A 378 -5.15 16.48 1.43
CA MET A 378 -5.06 15.26 0.64
C MET A 378 -6.32 15.03 -0.18
N PHE A 379 -7.49 15.04 0.46
CA PHE A 379 -8.75 14.62 -0.15
C PHE A 379 -9.52 15.76 -0.82
N GLY A 380 -9.13 17.02 -0.59
CA GLY A 380 -9.88 18.18 -1.03
C GLY A 380 -11.11 18.45 -0.19
N LYS A 381 -11.77 19.58 -0.45
CA LYS A 381 -12.87 20.12 0.36
C LYS A 381 -14.14 19.29 0.35
N TYR A 382 -14.38 18.49 -0.69
CA TYR A 382 -15.69 17.88 -0.95
C TYR A 382 -15.69 16.35 -0.94
N ALA A 383 -14.60 15.73 -0.58
CA ALA A 383 -14.56 14.28 -0.39
C ALA A 383 -15.52 13.85 0.73
N SER A 384 -16.14 12.70 0.58
CA SER A 384 -16.99 12.15 1.65
C SER A 384 -16.16 11.72 2.87
N ASN A 385 -16.80 11.60 4.02
CA ASN A 385 -16.15 11.04 5.23
C ASN A 385 -15.77 9.56 5.05
N GLU A 386 -16.31 8.87 4.06
CA GLU A 386 -15.98 7.49 3.71
C GLU A 386 -14.72 7.41 2.85
N ALA A 387 -14.26 8.53 2.28
CA ALA A 387 -13.10 8.55 1.41
C ALA A 387 -11.83 8.12 2.13
N TYR A 388 -11.01 7.33 1.44
CA TYR A 388 -9.72 6.87 1.90
C TYR A 388 -8.71 6.79 0.75
N GLY A 389 -7.45 6.69 1.08
CA GLY A 389 -6.37 6.64 0.11
C GLY A 389 -5.01 6.69 0.77
N HIS A 390 -3.99 7.00 0.00
CA HIS A 390 -2.64 7.22 0.52
C HIS A 390 -1.82 8.13 -0.40
N THR A 391 -0.73 8.68 0.13
CA THR A 391 0.25 9.44 -0.65
C THR A 391 1.61 8.74 -0.65
N GLY A 392 2.45 9.08 -1.62
CA GLY A 392 3.84 8.63 -1.70
C GLY A 392 4.80 9.82 -1.75
N TRP A 393 5.96 9.67 -1.12
CA TRP A 393 7.02 10.66 -1.06
C TRP A 393 7.38 11.25 -2.43
N THR A 394 7.43 10.42 -3.45
CA THR A 394 7.78 10.80 -4.82
C THR A 394 6.77 11.73 -5.49
N GLY A 395 5.59 11.89 -4.89
CA GLY A 395 4.52 12.74 -5.40
C GLY A 395 3.31 11.97 -5.93
N THR A 396 3.13 10.74 -5.51
CA THR A 396 1.98 9.92 -5.90
C THR A 396 0.84 10.04 -4.88
N MET A 397 -0.40 10.06 -5.37
CA MET A 397 -1.60 10.19 -4.54
C MET A 397 -2.73 9.35 -5.13
N THR A 398 -3.48 8.69 -4.25
CA THR A 398 -4.68 7.93 -4.59
C THR A 398 -5.83 8.30 -3.67
N LEU A 399 -7.04 8.34 -4.23
CA LEU A 399 -8.29 8.56 -3.52
C LEU A 399 -9.33 7.56 -3.99
N ILE A 400 -10.01 6.94 -3.03
CA ILE A 400 -11.17 6.08 -3.23
C ILE A 400 -12.30 6.67 -2.39
N ASP A 401 -13.41 7.02 -3.02
CA ASP A 401 -14.59 7.53 -2.33
C ASP A 401 -15.80 6.63 -2.64
N PRO A 402 -16.11 5.68 -1.75
CA PRO A 402 -17.20 4.72 -1.95
C PRO A 402 -18.56 5.39 -2.08
N LYS A 403 -18.82 6.45 -1.31
CA LYS A 403 -20.09 7.20 -1.36
C LYS A 403 -20.38 7.76 -2.74
N HIS A 404 -19.33 8.20 -3.43
CA HIS A 404 -19.47 8.77 -4.78
C HIS A 404 -19.12 7.76 -5.89
N ASN A 405 -18.78 6.51 -5.53
CA ASN A 405 -18.23 5.50 -6.45
C ASN A 405 -17.14 6.07 -7.36
N LEU A 406 -16.20 6.82 -6.73
CA LEU A 406 -15.17 7.61 -7.37
C LEU A 406 -13.78 7.08 -7.00
N GLY A 407 -12.90 6.98 -7.98
CA GLY A 407 -11.47 6.77 -7.75
C GLY A 407 -10.64 7.79 -8.51
N VAL A 408 -9.59 8.30 -7.87
CA VAL A 408 -8.64 9.24 -8.46
C VAL A 408 -7.22 8.76 -8.23
N VAL A 409 -6.42 8.74 -9.28
CA VAL A 409 -4.97 8.50 -9.20
C VAL A 409 -4.26 9.68 -9.82
N LEU A 410 -3.48 10.40 -9.01
CA LEU A 410 -2.60 11.47 -9.44
C LEU A 410 -1.16 11.05 -9.15
N LEU A 411 -0.42 10.73 -10.18
CA LEU A 411 0.99 10.36 -10.10
C LEU A 411 1.84 11.52 -10.61
N THR A 412 2.71 12.04 -9.76
CA THR A 412 3.64 13.12 -10.13
C THR A 412 5.08 12.69 -9.86
N ASN A 413 6.01 13.39 -10.48
CA ASN A 413 7.43 13.28 -10.19
C ASN A 413 7.96 14.58 -9.57
N LYS A 414 7.24 15.12 -8.59
CA LYS A 414 7.55 16.41 -7.94
C LYS A 414 8.96 16.49 -7.36
N LYS A 415 9.54 15.35 -6.97
CA LYS A 415 10.93 15.27 -6.47
C LYS A 415 11.99 15.41 -7.58
N HIS A 416 11.57 15.37 -8.85
CA HIS A 416 12.44 15.66 -9.99
C HIS A 416 12.57 17.18 -10.23
N SER A 417 12.89 17.92 -9.18
CA SER A 417 13.06 19.36 -9.14
C SER A 417 14.18 19.72 -8.14
N PRO A 418 14.73 20.94 -8.17
CA PRO A 418 15.71 21.40 -7.20
C PRO A 418 15.19 21.37 -5.76
N ILE A 419 16.11 21.34 -4.80
CA ILE A 419 15.80 21.55 -3.38
C ILE A 419 15.62 23.03 -3.10
N VAL A 420 14.60 23.39 -2.29
CA VAL A 420 14.27 24.78 -1.95
C VAL A 420 15.28 25.38 -0.98
N SER A 421 15.59 24.65 0.10
CA SER A 421 16.42 25.15 1.20
C SER A 421 17.38 24.04 1.68
N PRO A 422 18.48 23.82 0.97
CA PRO A 422 19.40 22.72 1.25
C PRO A 422 19.90 22.67 2.70
N GLU A 423 20.20 23.83 3.28
CA GLU A 423 20.79 23.94 4.62
C GLU A 423 19.79 23.73 5.76
N THR A 424 18.51 24.07 5.55
CA THR A 424 17.48 24.03 6.61
C THR A 424 16.49 22.89 6.47
N ASN A 425 16.14 22.52 5.23
CA ASN A 425 15.23 21.43 4.93
C ASN A 425 15.58 20.73 3.60
N PRO A 426 16.53 19.80 3.59
CA PRO A 426 16.93 19.10 2.37
C PRO A 426 15.84 18.21 1.77
N ASN A 427 14.73 18.02 2.48
CA ASN A 427 13.62 17.19 2.03
C ASN A 427 12.50 17.99 1.33
N GLN A 428 12.63 19.32 1.23
CA GLN A 428 11.69 20.16 0.52
C GLN A 428 12.20 20.49 -0.89
N PHE A 429 11.46 20.08 -1.89
CA PHE A 429 11.76 20.29 -3.30
C PHE A 429 10.83 21.36 -3.88
N GLU A 430 11.26 22.07 -4.93
CA GLU A 430 10.42 23.07 -5.61
C GLU A 430 9.05 22.50 -6.02
N GLY A 431 9.02 21.23 -6.47
CA GLY A 431 7.77 20.56 -6.83
C GLY A 431 6.77 20.41 -5.67
N ASP A 432 7.22 20.48 -4.42
CA ASP A 432 6.33 20.43 -3.25
C ASP A 432 5.54 21.74 -3.04
N LEU A 433 5.93 22.83 -3.69
CA LEU A 433 5.30 24.14 -3.53
C LEU A 433 4.11 24.36 -4.47
N PHE A 434 3.91 23.49 -5.45
CA PHE A 434 2.86 23.62 -6.45
C PHE A 434 1.55 22.97 -6.01
N PRO A 435 0.37 23.54 -6.37
CA PRO A 435 -0.93 22.93 -6.16
C PRO A 435 -1.02 21.46 -6.60
N THR A 436 -0.44 21.12 -7.75
CA THR A 436 -0.37 19.73 -8.24
C THR A 436 0.46 18.84 -7.30
N GLY A 437 1.47 19.36 -6.65
CA GLY A 437 2.34 18.66 -5.69
C GLY A 437 1.73 18.52 -4.28
N THR A 438 0.75 19.37 -3.94
CA THR A 438 0.06 19.38 -2.62
C THR A 438 -1.34 18.76 -2.65
N TYR A 439 -1.84 18.38 -3.81
CA TYR A 439 -3.04 17.57 -4.10
C TYR A 439 -4.40 18.21 -3.81
N GLY A 440 -4.66 18.75 -2.60
CA GLY A 440 -5.98 19.11 -2.09
C GLY A 440 -6.80 20.02 -3.01
N SER A 441 -6.17 21.04 -3.63
CA SER A 441 -6.87 21.93 -4.59
C SER A 441 -7.24 21.21 -5.88
N ILE A 442 -6.41 20.27 -6.37
CA ILE A 442 -6.72 19.45 -7.54
C ILE A 442 -7.90 18.53 -7.23
N MET A 443 -7.90 17.88 -6.05
CA MET A 443 -9.02 17.03 -5.61
C MET A 443 -10.31 17.86 -5.46
N THR A 444 -10.25 19.05 -4.87
CA THR A 444 -11.38 19.99 -4.77
C THR A 444 -11.97 20.27 -6.16
N ALA A 445 -11.14 20.62 -7.14
CA ALA A 445 -11.58 20.91 -8.50
C ALA A 445 -12.18 19.67 -9.21
N ILE A 446 -11.68 18.48 -8.91
CA ILE A 446 -12.25 17.22 -9.42
C ILE A 446 -13.69 17.03 -8.88
N TYR A 447 -13.92 17.22 -7.58
CA TYR A 447 -15.25 17.12 -6.99
C TYR A 447 -16.20 18.19 -7.52
N GLU A 448 -15.73 19.41 -7.73
CA GLU A 448 -16.52 20.50 -8.38
C GLU A 448 -16.94 20.15 -9.82
N SER A 449 -16.26 19.18 -10.43
CA SER A 449 -16.54 18.78 -11.81
C SER A 449 -17.76 17.90 -11.96
N PHE A 450 -18.31 17.33 -10.88
CA PHE A 450 -19.52 16.48 -10.90
C PHE A 450 -20.57 16.84 -9.84
N LYS A 451 -20.49 18.02 -9.27
CA LYS A 451 -21.49 18.60 -8.37
C LYS A 451 -22.61 19.25 -9.13
#